data_c8bada1e6fa16ff2ea3801f1ed7b9fed
#
_entry.id   c8bada1e6fa16ff2ea3801f1ed7b9fed
#
_cell.length_a   1.000
_cell.length_b   1.000
_cell.length_c   1.000
_cell.angle_alpha   90.00
_cell.angle_beta   90.00
_cell.angle_gamma   90.00
#
_symmetry.space_group_name_H-M   'P 1'
#
loop_
_entity.id
_entity.type
_entity.pdbx_description
1 polymer ?
#
loop_
_entity_poly.entity_id
_entity_poly.type
_entity_poly.pdbx_seq_one_letter_code
_entity_poly.pdbx_strand_id
1 'polypeptide(L)'
;IYSQNGIKLMVLKGAGLAQLYPVPNHRPCSDVDIWLFGKQVEADNILRQQYNISINEGHHHHTVFYIDGVMVENHYDFIEQHSRRSKRIIERYLKELFERESPIETQIEGTNVYTPSPNFNALFLTMHSGAHFAAETIPLRHLTDWAMFLKRYHNDIDWQSLTKLGE
;
A
#
# COMPACT_ATOMS: atom_id res chain seq x y z
N ILE A 1 -5.27 16.73 6.31
CA ILE A 1 -4.55 16.55 7.59
C ILE A 1 -3.04 16.47 7.32
N TYR A 2 -2.54 15.43 6.67
CA TYR A 2 -1.10 15.17 6.54
C TYR A 2 -0.35 16.23 5.74
N SER A 3 -0.85 16.64 4.58
CA SER A 3 -0.22 17.67 3.75
C SER A 3 -0.08 19.02 4.47
N GLN A 4 -1.06 19.38 5.33
CA GLN A 4 -1.01 20.59 6.15
C GLN A 4 0.11 20.54 7.21
N ASN A 5 0.55 19.33 7.57
CA ASN A 5 1.64 19.09 8.52
C ASN A 5 2.96 18.72 7.82
N GLY A 6 3.07 18.92 6.50
CA GLY A 6 4.27 18.62 5.73
C GLY A 6 4.59 17.12 5.60
N ILE A 7 3.62 16.25 5.87
CA ILE A 7 3.78 14.80 5.77
C ILE A 7 3.32 14.35 4.38
N LYS A 8 4.22 13.70 3.65
CA LYS A 8 3.91 13.06 2.36
C LYS A 8 3.07 11.81 2.59
N LEU A 9 2.12 11.56 1.69
CA LEU A 9 1.22 10.41 1.72
C LEU A 9 1.40 9.56 0.47
N MET A 10 1.67 8.27 0.63
CA MET A 10 1.57 7.27 -0.43
C MET A 10 0.40 6.33 -0.14
N VAL A 11 -0.41 6.07 -1.17
CA VAL A 11 -1.50 5.10 -1.12
C VAL A 11 -0.99 3.80 -1.73
N LEU A 12 -0.90 2.74 -0.91
CA LEU A 12 -0.26 1.47 -1.31
C LEU A 12 -1.12 0.62 -2.25
N LYS A 13 -2.43 0.61 -2.02
CA LYS A 13 -3.43 -0.14 -2.82
C LYS A 13 -4.76 0.62 -2.86
N GLY A 14 -5.89 -0.03 -2.95
CA GLY A 14 -7.20 0.63 -2.81
C GLY A 14 -7.42 1.74 -3.82
N ALA A 15 -7.55 2.96 -3.33
CA ALA A 15 -7.81 4.16 -4.12
C ALA A 15 -6.69 4.48 -5.13
N GLY A 16 -5.43 4.10 -4.84
CA GLY A 16 -4.31 4.22 -5.78
C GLY A 16 -4.49 3.33 -7.01
N LEU A 17 -4.87 2.08 -6.82
CA LEU A 17 -5.15 1.15 -7.92
C LEU A 17 -6.43 1.52 -8.68
N ALA A 18 -7.40 2.14 -8.02
CA ALA A 18 -8.62 2.61 -8.66
C ALA A 18 -8.33 3.58 -9.82
N GLN A 19 -7.25 4.36 -9.73
CA GLN A 19 -6.84 5.28 -10.80
C GLN A 19 -6.44 4.57 -12.10
N LEU A 20 -6.19 3.26 -12.06
CA LEU A 20 -5.88 2.45 -13.25
C LEU A 20 -7.13 1.93 -13.96
N TYR A 21 -8.29 2.04 -13.34
CA TYR A 21 -9.56 1.62 -13.92
C TYR A 21 -10.11 2.69 -14.87
N PRO A 22 -10.85 2.28 -15.93
CA PRO A 22 -11.50 3.24 -16.83
C PRO A 22 -12.43 4.22 -16.11
N VAL A 23 -13.07 3.76 -15.03
CA VAL A 23 -13.88 4.56 -14.12
C VAL A 23 -13.42 4.22 -12.69
N PRO A 24 -12.64 5.07 -12.02
CA PRO A 24 -12.07 4.79 -10.71
C PRO A 24 -13.10 4.36 -9.64
N ASN A 25 -14.27 5.00 -9.63
CA ASN A 25 -15.35 4.70 -8.69
C ASN A 25 -16.04 3.33 -8.91
N HIS A 26 -15.73 2.63 -9.99
CA HIS A 26 -16.19 1.25 -10.19
C HIS A 26 -15.33 0.22 -9.46
N ARG A 27 -14.18 0.62 -8.89
CA ARG A 27 -13.41 -0.24 -8.02
C ARG A 27 -13.84 -0.03 -6.56
N PRO A 28 -14.47 -1.01 -5.91
CA PRO A 28 -14.85 -0.89 -4.51
C PRO A 28 -13.60 -0.81 -3.62
N CYS A 29 -13.60 0.13 -2.68
CA CYS A 29 -12.60 0.26 -1.62
C CYS A 29 -13.29 0.08 -0.28
N SER A 30 -12.70 -0.75 0.60
CA SER A 30 -13.17 -0.95 1.98
C SER A 30 -12.28 -0.24 2.98
N ASP A 31 -11.00 -0.13 2.66
CA ASP A 31 -9.92 0.35 3.48
C ASP A 31 -8.94 1.19 2.64
N VAL A 32 -8.17 2.02 3.31
CA VAL A 32 -7.12 2.83 2.68
C VAL A 32 -5.80 2.51 3.36
N ASP A 33 -4.92 1.83 2.63
CA ASP A 33 -3.57 1.52 3.09
C ASP A 33 -2.63 2.66 2.74
N ILE A 34 -1.98 3.23 3.75
CA ILE A 34 -1.09 4.36 3.57
C ILE A 34 0.32 4.10 4.08
N TRP A 35 1.27 4.78 3.45
CA TRP A 35 2.67 4.86 3.87
C TRP A 35 3.09 6.33 3.99
N LEU A 36 3.69 6.69 5.10
CA LEU A 36 4.00 8.08 5.45
C LEU A 36 5.50 8.40 5.47
N PHE A 37 6.29 7.67 4.70
CA PHE A 37 7.72 7.92 4.47
C PHE A 37 8.55 8.05 5.76
N GLY A 38 8.29 7.17 6.72
CA GLY A 38 8.97 7.16 8.03
C GLY A 38 8.35 8.10 9.08
N LYS A 39 7.24 8.76 8.75
CA LYS A 39 6.53 9.69 9.64
C LYS A 39 5.29 9.08 10.33
N GLN A 40 5.20 7.76 10.36
CA GLN A 40 4.00 7.04 10.86
C GLN A 40 3.64 7.43 12.29
N VAL A 41 4.62 7.42 13.19
CA VAL A 41 4.42 7.75 14.61
C VAL A 41 4.05 9.23 14.80
N GLU A 42 4.71 10.13 14.07
CA GLU A 42 4.40 11.56 14.07
C GLU A 42 2.97 11.82 13.60
N ALA A 43 2.55 11.15 12.53
CA ALA A 43 1.22 11.25 11.97
C ALA A 43 0.14 10.73 12.92
N ASP A 44 0.37 9.58 13.56
CA ASP A 44 -0.54 9.04 14.57
C ASP A 44 -0.70 9.98 15.76
N ASN A 45 0.39 10.62 16.20
CA ASN A 45 0.33 11.62 17.28
C ASN A 45 -0.44 12.87 16.87
N ILE A 46 -0.32 13.33 15.62
CA ILE A 46 -1.12 14.45 15.10
C ILE A 46 -2.61 14.09 15.14
N LEU A 47 -2.99 12.90 14.69
CA LEU A 47 -4.37 12.43 14.71
C LEU A 47 -4.94 12.40 16.13
N ARG A 48 -4.18 11.88 17.10
CA ARG A 48 -4.60 11.84 18.51
C ARG A 48 -4.75 13.23 19.12
N GLN A 49 -3.75 14.08 18.94
CA GLN A 49 -3.65 15.36 19.66
C GLN A 49 -4.51 16.46 19.04
N GLN A 50 -4.55 16.55 17.70
CA GLN A 50 -5.21 17.65 17.02
C GLN A 50 -6.64 17.30 16.57
N TYR A 51 -6.91 16.01 16.32
CA TYR A 51 -8.19 15.57 15.77
C TYR A 51 -8.98 14.65 16.70
N ASN A 52 -8.42 14.31 17.87
CA ASN A 52 -9.04 13.40 18.86
C ASN A 52 -9.45 12.03 18.24
N ILE A 53 -8.65 11.53 17.29
CA ILE A 53 -8.89 10.25 16.63
C ILE A 53 -8.20 9.15 17.43
N SER A 54 -8.94 8.09 17.75
CA SER A 54 -8.40 6.89 18.41
C SER A 54 -7.60 6.06 17.43
N ILE A 55 -6.40 5.65 17.83
CA ILE A 55 -5.50 4.79 17.03
C ILE A 55 -5.43 3.42 17.69
N ASN A 56 -5.73 2.38 16.91
CA ASN A 56 -5.52 0.99 17.32
C ASN A 56 -4.10 0.54 16.92
N GLU A 57 -3.28 0.21 17.91
CA GLU A 57 -1.89 -0.26 17.76
C GLU A 57 -1.77 -1.79 17.90
N GLY A 58 -2.87 -2.52 17.95
CA GLY A 58 -2.87 -3.98 18.18
C GLY A 58 -2.40 -4.82 17.00
N HIS A 59 -1.92 -4.22 15.91
CA HIS A 59 -1.45 -4.89 14.71
C HIS A 59 0.09 -4.88 14.62
N HIS A 60 0.66 -5.90 13.94
CA HIS A 60 2.10 -6.13 13.94
C HIS A 60 2.89 -5.31 12.88
N HIS A 61 2.22 -4.65 11.94
CA HIS A 61 2.87 -3.96 10.83
C HIS A 61 2.18 -2.67 10.39
N HIS A 62 1.07 -2.30 11.04
CA HIS A 62 0.34 -1.04 10.81
C HIS A 62 -0.41 -0.62 12.08
N THR A 63 -0.82 0.62 12.13
CA THR A 63 -1.87 1.11 13.03
C THR A 63 -3.16 1.30 12.27
N VAL A 64 -4.30 1.23 12.97
CA VAL A 64 -5.63 1.38 12.38
C VAL A 64 -6.38 2.52 13.03
N PHE A 65 -7.02 3.34 12.22
CA PHE A 65 -7.94 4.37 12.66
C PHE A 65 -9.08 4.57 11.66
N TYR A 66 -10.06 5.39 12.04
CA TYR A 66 -11.22 5.65 11.18
C TYR A 66 -11.39 7.15 10.98
N ILE A 67 -11.64 7.56 9.73
CA ILE A 67 -12.05 8.91 9.36
C ILE A 67 -13.35 8.81 8.57
N ASP A 68 -14.40 9.46 9.04
CA ASP A 68 -15.74 9.45 8.43
C ASP A 68 -16.26 8.03 8.11
N GLY A 69 -15.94 7.09 9.00
CA GLY A 69 -16.33 5.68 8.87
C GLY A 69 -15.46 4.85 7.92
N VAL A 70 -14.47 5.46 7.26
CA VAL A 70 -13.50 4.75 6.42
C VAL A 70 -12.33 4.29 7.27
N MET A 71 -12.00 3.01 7.17
CA MET A 71 -10.83 2.42 7.82
C MET A 71 -9.55 2.83 7.10
N VAL A 72 -8.56 3.28 7.86
CA VAL A 72 -7.23 3.61 7.35
C VAL A 72 -6.19 2.78 8.09
N GLU A 73 -5.32 2.14 7.33
CA GLU A 73 -4.17 1.37 7.82
C GLU A 73 -2.88 2.15 7.56
N ASN A 74 -2.27 2.67 8.64
CA ASN A 74 -0.99 3.39 8.57
C ASN A 74 0.16 2.40 8.75
N HIS A 75 0.77 2.00 7.63
CA HIS A 75 1.80 0.98 7.59
C HIS A 75 3.17 1.51 8.05
N TYR A 76 3.89 0.71 8.85
CA TYR A 76 5.32 0.88 9.18
C TYR A 76 6.18 -0.30 8.70
N ASP A 77 5.55 -1.42 8.31
CA ASP A 77 6.11 -2.46 7.45
C ASP A 77 5.11 -2.74 6.32
N PHE A 78 5.61 -3.10 5.15
CA PHE A 78 4.76 -3.29 3.96
C PHE A 78 3.99 -4.60 4.02
N ILE A 79 4.58 -5.64 4.62
CA ILE A 79 3.95 -6.95 4.79
C ILE A 79 4.08 -7.43 6.23
N GLU A 80 3.13 -8.24 6.65
CA GLU A 80 3.18 -8.88 7.95
C GLU A 80 4.30 -9.93 7.97
N GLN A 81 5.35 -9.68 8.76
CA GLN A 81 6.56 -10.46 8.71
C GLN A 81 6.44 -11.82 9.39
N HIS A 82 5.64 -11.97 10.44
CA HIS A 82 5.63 -13.13 11.31
C HIS A 82 7.03 -13.78 11.42
N SER A 83 7.22 -14.90 12.01
CA SER A 83 8.53 -15.56 12.21
C SER A 83 9.18 -16.17 10.94
N ARG A 84 8.58 -16.03 9.76
CA ARG A 84 9.05 -16.67 8.53
C ARG A 84 10.20 -15.90 7.88
N ARG A 85 11.35 -16.56 7.71
CA ARG A 85 12.55 -15.99 7.07
C ARG A 85 12.26 -15.42 5.68
N SER A 86 11.46 -16.10 4.86
CA SER A 86 11.09 -15.63 3.51
C SER A 86 10.36 -14.28 3.55
N LYS A 87 9.42 -14.07 4.46
CA LYS A 87 8.72 -12.79 4.58
C LYS A 87 9.66 -11.64 4.95
N ARG A 88 10.65 -11.89 5.84
CA ARG A 88 11.67 -10.87 6.17
C ARG A 88 12.57 -10.52 4.98
N ILE A 89 12.88 -11.49 4.11
CA ILE A 89 13.64 -11.23 2.88
C ILE A 89 12.81 -10.34 1.94
N ILE A 90 11.55 -10.64 1.75
CA ILE A 90 10.64 -9.88 0.88
C ILE A 90 10.41 -8.47 1.42
N GLU A 91 10.16 -8.31 2.72
CA GLU A 91 10.03 -6.99 3.35
C GLU A 91 11.28 -6.13 3.13
N ARG A 92 12.46 -6.70 3.35
CA ARG A 92 13.73 -6.01 3.08
C ARG A 92 13.85 -5.60 1.62
N TYR A 93 13.51 -6.48 0.69
CA TYR A 93 13.55 -6.18 -0.74
C TYR A 93 12.53 -5.10 -1.15
N LEU A 94 11.34 -5.10 -0.56
CA LEU A 94 10.37 -4.01 -0.74
C LEU A 94 10.93 -2.67 -0.25
N LYS A 95 11.61 -2.65 0.90
CA LYS A 95 12.28 -1.44 1.41
C LYS A 95 13.43 -0.99 0.49
N GLU A 96 14.21 -1.91 -0.04
CA GLU A 96 15.27 -1.61 -1.03
C GLU A 96 14.69 -1.05 -2.34
N LEU A 97 13.57 -1.61 -2.85
CA LEU A 97 12.86 -1.07 -4.01
C LEU A 97 12.35 0.35 -3.73
N PHE A 98 11.74 0.55 -2.57
CA PHE A 98 11.22 1.85 -2.15
C PHE A 98 12.31 2.93 -2.05
N GLU A 99 13.51 2.58 -1.59
CA GLU A 99 14.65 3.51 -1.51
C GLU A 99 15.26 3.81 -2.88
N ARG A 100 15.29 2.81 -3.78
CA ARG A 100 15.93 2.91 -5.09
C ARG A 100 15.04 3.56 -6.14
N GLU A 101 13.73 3.37 -6.06
CA GLU A 101 12.78 3.79 -7.07
C GLU A 101 11.90 4.93 -6.56
N SER A 102 11.72 5.95 -7.41
CA SER A 102 10.84 7.05 -7.06
C SER A 102 9.36 6.61 -7.09
N PRO A 103 8.57 6.95 -6.09
CA PRO A 103 7.13 6.78 -6.15
C PRO A 103 6.51 7.67 -7.23
N ILE A 104 5.36 7.26 -7.74
CA ILE A 104 4.64 7.97 -8.80
C ILE A 104 3.72 9.02 -8.16
N GLU A 105 3.87 10.28 -8.56
CA GLU A 105 2.91 11.32 -8.19
C GLU A 105 1.58 11.10 -8.90
N THR A 106 0.50 11.15 -8.15
CA THR A 106 -0.86 10.86 -8.62
C THR A 106 -1.85 11.82 -7.97
N GLN A 107 -2.93 12.13 -8.67
CA GLN A 107 -4.06 12.85 -8.07
C GLN A 107 -5.22 11.89 -7.79
N ILE A 108 -5.73 11.94 -6.57
CA ILE A 108 -6.95 11.22 -6.17
C ILE A 108 -7.92 12.27 -5.65
N GLU A 109 -9.04 12.44 -6.34
CA GLU A 109 -10.08 13.45 -6.02
C GLU A 109 -9.50 14.86 -5.76
N GLY A 110 -8.58 15.28 -6.64
CA GLY A 110 -7.94 16.60 -6.55
C GLY A 110 -6.83 16.71 -5.49
N THR A 111 -6.56 15.66 -4.74
CA THR A 111 -5.46 15.61 -3.75
C THR A 111 -4.23 14.97 -4.35
N ASN A 112 -3.09 15.64 -4.25
CA ASN A 112 -1.80 15.09 -4.66
C ASN A 112 -1.32 14.07 -3.63
N VAL A 113 -1.09 12.86 -4.09
CA VAL A 113 -0.57 11.73 -3.32
C VAL A 113 0.51 11.02 -4.12
N TYR A 114 1.15 10.04 -3.49
CA TYR A 114 2.04 9.13 -4.18
C TYR A 114 1.41 7.75 -4.30
N THR A 115 1.80 6.99 -5.33
CA THR A 115 1.57 5.56 -5.46
C THR A 115 2.92 4.85 -5.63
N PRO A 116 3.02 3.55 -5.28
CA PRO A 116 4.28 2.82 -5.41
C PRO A 116 4.79 2.74 -6.86
N SER A 117 6.11 2.58 -7.02
CA SER A 117 6.73 2.27 -8.31
C SER A 117 6.22 0.94 -8.89
N PRO A 118 6.34 0.71 -10.21
CA PRO A 118 5.85 -0.52 -10.83
C PRO A 118 6.47 -1.80 -10.26
N ASN A 119 7.78 -1.83 -10.00
CA ASN A 119 8.44 -3.01 -9.45
C ASN A 119 8.02 -3.29 -8.00
N PHE A 120 7.97 -2.23 -7.17
CA PHE A 120 7.46 -2.36 -5.82
C PHE A 120 6.02 -2.89 -5.83
N ASN A 121 5.16 -2.28 -6.63
CA ASN A 121 3.73 -2.61 -6.64
C ASN A 121 3.48 -4.03 -7.18
N ALA A 122 4.24 -4.49 -8.17
CA ALA A 122 4.17 -5.88 -8.65
C ALA A 122 4.45 -6.88 -7.54
N LEU A 123 5.52 -6.68 -6.76
CA LEU A 123 5.85 -7.55 -5.64
C LEU A 123 4.82 -7.44 -4.51
N PHE A 124 4.46 -6.21 -4.12
CA PHE A 124 3.52 -5.96 -3.03
C PHE A 124 2.15 -6.57 -3.30
N LEU A 125 1.58 -6.38 -4.50
CA LEU A 125 0.29 -6.97 -4.88
C LEU A 125 0.34 -8.50 -4.93
N THR A 126 1.45 -9.08 -5.38
CA THR A 126 1.64 -10.53 -5.37
C THR A 126 1.59 -11.07 -3.94
N MET A 127 2.33 -10.44 -3.04
CA MET A 127 2.39 -10.87 -1.63
C MET A 127 1.05 -10.70 -0.93
N HIS A 128 0.38 -9.57 -1.17
CA HIS A 128 -0.94 -9.29 -0.61
C HIS A 128 -1.99 -10.30 -1.10
N SER A 129 -2.08 -10.53 -2.41
CA SER A 129 -3.02 -11.50 -2.99
C SER A 129 -2.72 -12.93 -2.54
N GLY A 130 -1.43 -13.29 -2.46
CA GLY A 130 -1.00 -14.60 -1.97
C GLY A 130 -1.35 -14.84 -0.50
N ALA A 131 -1.27 -13.81 0.34
CA ALA A 131 -1.66 -13.90 1.75
C ALA A 131 -3.17 -14.17 1.89
N HIS A 132 -4.01 -13.47 1.13
CA HIS A 132 -5.46 -13.71 1.10
C HIS A 132 -5.80 -15.11 0.58
N PHE A 133 -5.15 -15.55 -0.50
CA PHE A 133 -5.35 -16.89 -1.05
C PHE A 133 -5.03 -17.99 -0.03
N ALA A 134 -3.97 -17.81 0.74
CA ALA A 134 -3.56 -18.78 1.75
C ALA A 134 -4.44 -18.79 3.00
N ALA A 135 -5.09 -17.66 3.33
CA ALA A 135 -5.88 -17.51 4.55
C ALA A 135 -7.38 -17.80 4.34
N GLU A 136 -7.93 -17.40 3.19
CA GLU A 136 -9.38 -17.43 2.94
C GLU A 136 -9.69 -17.80 1.49
N THR A 137 -10.06 -16.79 0.70
CA THR A 137 -10.34 -16.89 -0.73
C THR A 137 -9.82 -15.64 -1.42
N ILE A 138 -9.41 -15.75 -2.69
CA ILE A 138 -9.08 -14.57 -3.48
C ILE A 138 -10.38 -13.90 -3.97
N PRO A 139 -10.68 -12.67 -3.55
CA PRO A 139 -11.76 -11.90 -4.17
C PRO A 139 -11.43 -11.63 -5.65
N LEU A 140 -12.43 -11.66 -6.51
CA LEU A 140 -12.27 -11.36 -7.95
C LEU A 140 -11.59 -9.99 -8.17
N ARG A 141 -11.79 -9.05 -7.25
CA ARG A 141 -11.15 -7.74 -7.24
C ARG A 141 -9.62 -7.82 -7.35
N HIS A 142 -8.96 -8.78 -6.70
CA HIS A 142 -7.50 -8.91 -6.78
C HIS A 142 -7.03 -9.27 -8.20
N LEU A 143 -7.80 -10.10 -8.91
CA LEU A 143 -7.50 -10.44 -10.30
C LEU A 143 -7.73 -9.26 -11.24
N THR A 144 -8.78 -8.49 -11.04
CA THR A 144 -9.04 -7.28 -11.84
C THR A 144 -8.02 -6.18 -11.55
N ASP A 145 -7.60 -6.00 -10.30
CA ASP A 145 -6.51 -5.09 -9.93
C ASP A 145 -5.20 -5.44 -10.66
N TRP A 146 -4.84 -6.73 -10.67
CA TRP A 146 -3.70 -7.21 -11.42
C TRP A 146 -3.83 -6.95 -12.93
N ALA A 147 -4.99 -7.22 -13.51
CA ALA A 147 -5.24 -6.98 -14.94
C ALA A 147 -5.09 -5.50 -15.29
N MET A 148 -5.65 -4.58 -14.49
CA MET A 148 -5.52 -3.14 -14.71
C MET A 148 -4.07 -2.67 -14.49
N PHE A 149 -3.41 -3.17 -13.46
CA PHE A 149 -2.01 -2.87 -13.18
C PHE A 149 -1.09 -3.31 -14.33
N LEU A 150 -1.20 -4.55 -14.79
CA LEU A 150 -0.41 -5.07 -15.92
C LEU A 150 -0.70 -4.35 -17.23
N LYS A 151 -1.96 -4.02 -17.49
CA LYS A 151 -2.32 -3.23 -18.69
C LYS A 151 -1.57 -1.90 -18.74
N ARG A 152 -1.28 -1.30 -17.58
CA ARG A 152 -0.59 -0.01 -17.51
C ARG A 152 0.92 -0.13 -17.44
N TYR A 153 1.45 -1.10 -16.67
CA TYR A 153 2.84 -1.12 -16.23
C TYR A 153 3.63 -2.37 -16.64
N HIS A 154 3.08 -3.28 -17.45
CA HIS A 154 3.76 -4.53 -17.82
C HIS A 154 5.19 -4.33 -18.34
N ASN A 155 5.41 -3.28 -19.16
CA ASN A 155 6.71 -2.98 -19.75
C ASN A 155 7.67 -2.25 -18.81
N ASP A 156 7.18 -1.74 -17.69
CA ASP A 156 7.96 -1.01 -16.69
C ASP A 156 8.44 -1.91 -15.54
N ILE A 157 8.07 -3.21 -15.58
CA ILE A 157 8.39 -4.19 -14.54
C ILE A 157 9.64 -4.99 -14.92
N ASP A 158 10.60 -5.06 -14.00
CA ASP A 158 11.77 -5.96 -14.11
C ASP A 158 11.38 -7.39 -13.68
N TRP A 159 10.77 -8.12 -14.62
CA TRP A 159 10.32 -9.49 -14.39
C TRP A 159 11.46 -10.43 -14.03
N GLN A 160 12.67 -10.19 -14.56
CA GLN A 160 13.82 -11.05 -14.27
C GLN A 160 14.24 -10.97 -12.80
N SER A 161 14.26 -9.78 -12.22
CA SER A 161 14.58 -9.60 -10.81
C SER A 161 13.48 -10.15 -9.90
N LEU A 162 12.21 -9.97 -10.26
CA LEU A 162 11.09 -10.46 -9.45
C LEU A 162 10.99 -11.99 -9.44
N THR A 163 11.22 -12.66 -10.57
CA THR A 163 11.17 -14.14 -10.62
C THR A 163 12.26 -14.81 -9.80
N LYS A 164 13.46 -14.20 -9.75
CA LYS A 164 14.57 -14.71 -8.92
C LYS A 164 14.29 -14.70 -7.42
N LEU A 165 13.34 -13.90 -6.95
CA LEU A 165 12.93 -13.91 -5.54
C LEU A 165 12.10 -15.14 -5.17
N GLY A 166 11.56 -15.86 -6.14
CA GLY A 166 10.76 -17.07 -5.93
C GLY A 166 11.58 -18.37 -5.96
N GLU A 167 12.86 -18.27 -6.37
CA GLU A 167 13.82 -19.39 -6.41
C GLU A 167 14.61 -19.49 -5.09
#